data_e22d53ea474c6c97aad0a732e770bd81
#
_entry.id   e22d53ea474c6c97aad0a732e770bd81
#
_cell.length_a   1.000
_cell.length_b   1.000
_cell.length_c   1.000
_cell.angle_alpha   90.00
_cell.angle_beta   90.00
_cell.angle_gamma   90.00
#
_symmetry.space_group_name_H-M   'P 1'
#
loop_
_entity.id
_entity.type
_entity.pdbx_description
1 polymer ?
#
loop_
_entity_poly.entity_id
_entity_poly.type
_entity_poly.pdbx_seq_one_letter_code
_entity_poly.pdbx_strand_id
1 'polypeptide(L)'
;MNENENKGARLLDMYDRLSHGEILSKKALADAYGVTTKTIQRDIDELRAHLSETALRGGRGEIQYDRGARGYRLVHSSYEHLNHKEILALAKILLESRALEPVELHGILDKLIAECPPEERSIIEGIIKSETFY
;
A
#
# COMPACT_ATOMS: atom_id res chain seq x y z
N MET A 1 -3.52 29.10 -13.10
CA MET A 1 -4.16 27.98 -12.40
C MET A 1 -4.73 28.46 -11.08
N ASN A 2 -5.93 28.03 -10.74
CA ASN A 2 -6.52 28.39 -9.46
C ASN A 2 -6.09 27.39 -8.37
N GLU A 3 -6.33 27.72 -7.12
CA GLU A 3 -5.96 26.87 -5.98
C GLU A 3 -6.60 25.48 -6.02
N ASN A 4 -7.83 25.39 -6.55
CA ASN A 4 -8.55 24.12 -6.62
C ASN A 4 -7.91 23.13 -7.59
N GLU A 5 -7.41 23.62 -8.72
CA GLU A 5 -6.68 22.78 -9.68
C GLU A 5 -5.38 22.25 -9.08
N ASN A 6 -4.63 23.14 -8.40
CA ASN A 6 -3.39 22.75 -7.73
C ASN A 6 -3.66 21.78 -6.58
N LYS A 7 -4.74 21.99 -5.85
CA LYS A 7 -5.14 21.12 -4.75
C LYS A 7 -5.51 19.74 -5.25
N GLY A 8 -6.30 19.63 -6.31
CA GLY A 8 -6.67 18.35 -6.90
C GLY A 8 -5.45 17.56 -7.33
N ALA A 9 -4.51 18.20 -8.01
CA ALA A 9 -3.27 17.59 -8.44
C ALA A 9 -2.43 17.10 -7.26
N ARG A 10 -2.33 17.92 -6.20
CA ARG A 10 -1.63 17.52 -4.98
C ARG A 10 -2.24 16.29 -4.33
N LEU A 11 -3.56 16.29 -4.16
CA LEU A 11 -4.26 15.17 -3.52
C LEU A 11 -4.06 13.87 -4.29
N LEU A 12 -4.16 13.92 -5.61
CA LEU A 12 -3.95 12.75 -6.47
C LEU A 12 -2.51 12.26 -6.38
N ASP A 13 -1.54 13.16 -6.43
CA ASP A 13 -0.13 12.80 -6.32
C ASP A 13 0.19 12.17 -4.96
N MET A 14 -0.31 12.78 -3.88
CA MET A 14 -0.11 12.26 -2.53
C MET A 14 -0.73 10.87 -2.37
N TYR A 15 -1.94 10.69 -2.86
CA TYR A 15 -2.61 9.39 -2.79
C TYR A 15 -1.86 8.33 -3.59
N ASP A 16 -1.42 8.66 -4.79
CA ASP A 16 -0.65 7.76 -5.63
C ASP A 16 0.64 7.31 -4.93
N ARG A 17 1.38 8.25 -4.36
CA ARG A 17 2.62 7.97 -3.64
C ARG A 17 2.37 7.10 -2.40
N LEU A 18 1.32 7.41 -1.62
CA LEU A 18 0.92 6.60 -0.47
C LEU A 18 0.54 5.18 -0.89
N SER A 19 -0.16 5.04 -2.00
CA SER A 19 -0.58 3.73 -2.53
C SER A 19 0.60 2.86 -2.95
N HIS A 20 1.72 3.48 -3.29
CA HIS A 20 2.95 2.77 -3.64
C HIS A 20 3.86 2.50 -2.43
N GLY A 21 3.35 2.73 -1.23
CA GLY A 21 4.09 2.44 -0.01
C GLY A 21 5.05 3.54 0.45
N GLU A 22 4.96 4.71 -0.16
CA GLU A 22 5.82 5.84 0.18
C GLU A 22 5.40 6.48 1.50
N ILE A 23 6.37 6.93 2.29
CA ILE A 23 6.14 7.65 3.54
C ILE A 23 6.29 9.13 3.26
N LEU A 24 5.27 9.92 3.56
CA LEU A 24 5.22 11.32 3.20
C LEU A 24 5.46 12.23 4.42
N SER A 25 6.47 13.11 4.30
CA SER A 25 6.76 14.13 5.30
C SER A 25 6.04 15.42 4.93
N LYS A 26 5.34 16.04 5.88
CA LYS A 26 4.66 17.33 5.66
C LYS A 26 5.62 18.39 5.16
N LYS A 27 6.78 18.49 5.78
CA LYS A 27 7.76 19.50 5.41
C LYS A 27 8.28 19.30 3.98
N ALA A 28 8.62 18.06 3.64
CA ALA A 28 9.10 17.73 2.30
C ALA A 28 8.04 18.00 1.24
N LEU A 29 6.78 17.67 1.52
CA LEU A 29 5.67 17.93 0.61
C LEU A 29 5.41 19.44 0.46
N ALA A 30 5.44 20.17 1.57
CA ALA A 30 5.26 21.62 1.54
C ALA A 30 6.32 22.29 0.67
N ASP A 31 7.57 21.88 0.82
CA ASP A 31 8.68 22.40 0.02
C ASP A 31 8.52 22.03 -1.46
N ALA A 32 8.15 20.79 -1.74
CA ALA A 32 8.00 20.31 -3.12
C ALA A 32 6.86 20.99 -3.86
N TYR A 33 5.75 21.25 -3.19
CA TYR A 33 4.58 21.87 -3.82
C TYR A 33 4.54 23.38 -3.69
N GLY A 34 5.47 23.99 -2.93
CA GLY A 34 5.48 25.41 -2.71
C GLY A 34 4.30 25.92 -1.87
N VAL A 35 3.88 25.13 -0.90
CA VAL A 35 2.78 25.47 0.02
C VAL A 35 3.24 25.36 1.46
N THR A 36 2.37 25.73 2.40
CA THR A 36 2.68 25.65 3.83
C THR A 36 2.40 24.25 4.37
N THR A 37 3.04 23.92 5.50
CA THR A 37 2.75 22.64 6.19
C THR A 37 1.31 22.57 6.66
N LYS A 38 0.70 23.72 6.95
CA LYS A 38 -0.72 23.80 7.32
C LYS A 38 -1.62 23.36 6.15
N THR A 39 -1.28 23.77 4.93
CA THR A 39 -1.99 23.34 3.72
C THR A 39 -1.86 21.84 3.53
N ILE A 40 -0.66 21.28 3.72
CA ILE A 40 -0.44 19.83 3.61
C ILE A 40 -1.24 19.08 4.68
N GLN A 41 -1.31 19.60 5.90
CA GLN A 41 -2.12 18.98 6.95
C GLN A 41 -3.60 18.93 6.55
N ARG A 42 -4.11 19.99 5.96
CA ARG A 42 -5.50 20.02 5.45
C ARG A 42 -5.70 19.00 4.34
N ASP A 43 -4.73 18.86 3.43
CA ASP A 43 -4.77 17.90 2.34
C ASP A 43 -4.81 16.47 2.89
N ILE A 44 -3.97 16.17 3.88
CA ILE A 44 -3.94 14.86 4.54
C ILE A 44 -5.27 14.57 5.22
N ASP A 45 -5.84 15.55 5.90
CA ASP A 45 -7.13 15.41 6.59
C ASP A 45 -8.26 15.14 5.59
N GLU A 46 -8.23 15.76 4.42
CA GLU A 46 -9.20 15.49 3.35
C GLU A 46 -9.05 14.08 2.78
N LEU A 47 -7.82 13.64 2.57
CA LEU A 47 -7.57 12.26 2.12
C LEU A 47 -8.06 11.25 3.16
N ARG A 48 -7.81 11.52 4.44
CA ARG A 48 -8.30 10.67 5.53
C ARG A 48 -9.82 10.59 5.54
N ALA A 49 -10.48 11.72 5.39
CA ALA A 49 -11.94 11.76 5.36
C ALA A 49 -12.50 10.95 4.20
N HIS A 50 -11.90 11.10 3.02
CA HIS A 50 -12.31 10.36 1.83
C HIS A 50 -12.10 8.86 2.00
N LEU A 51 -10.96 8.45 2.53
CA LEU A 51 -10.65 7.04 2.76
C LEU A 51 -11.56 6.44 3.83
N SER A 52 -11.87 7.19 4.88
CA SER A 52 -12.81 6.77 5.91
C SER A 52 -14.21 6.55 5.35
N GLU A 53 -14.65 7.43 4.46
CA GLU A 53 -15.93 7.33 3.79
C GLU A 53 -15.98 6.12 2.86
N THR A 54 -14.93 5.88 2.10
CA THR A 54 -14.85 4.72 1.20
C THR A 54 -14.63 3.41 1.96
N ALA A 55 -14.11 3.44 3.18
CA ALA A 55 -13.94 2.24 4.02
C ALA A 55 -15.28 1.55 4.30
N LEU A 56 -16.37 2.32 4.39
CA LEU A 56 -17.72 1.78 4.57
C LEU A 56 -18.20 1.01 3.34
N ARG A 57 -17.52 1.19 2.21
CA ARG A 57 -17.83 0.52 0.94
C ARG A 57 -16.74 -0.47 0.51
N GLY A 58 -15.91 -0.92 1.47
CA GLY A 58 -14.75 -1.76 1.17
C GLY A 58 -13.50 -0.97 0.81
N GLY A 59 -13.34 0.23 1.39
CA GLY A 59 -12.23 1.14 1.08
C GLY A 59 -10.84 0.64 1.46
N ARG A 60 -9.81 1.35 0.99
CA ARG A 60 -8.45 0.84 0.78
C ARG A 60 -7.43 1.16 1.87
N GLY A 61 -7.87 1.41 3.07
CA GLY A 61 -6.94 1.59 4.16
C GLY A 61 -7.05 2.94 4.86
N GLU A 62 -6.07 3.23 5.67
CA GLU A 62 -6.07 4.36 6.57
C GLU A 62 -4.70 5.03 6.56
N ILE A 63 -4.68 6.37 6.56
CA ILE A 63 -3.44 7.12 6.66
C ILE A 63 -3.07 7.25 8.13
N GLN A 64 -1.90 6.75 8.49
CA GLN A 64 -1.37 6.81 9.85
C GLN A 64 -0.04 7.55 9.87
N TYR A 65 0.22 8.27 10.98
CA TYR A 65 1.51 8.91 11.19
C TYR A 65 2.47 7.91 11.85
N ASP A 66 3.62 7.71 11.22
CA ASP A 66 4.67 6.84 11.74
C ASP A 66 5.75 7.70 12.40
N ARG A 67 5.83 7.61 13.71
CA ARG A 67 6.80 8.40 14.50
C ARG A 67 8.25 8.03 14.18
N GLY A 68 8.51 6.75 13.96
CA GLY A 68 9.87 6.28 13.65
C GLY A 68 10.36 6.80 12.31
N ALA A 69 9.50 6.80 11.32
CA ALA A 69 9.82 7.28 9.97
C ALA A 69 9.58 8.78 9.80
N ARG A 70 8.93 9.43 10.78
CA ARG A 70 8.58 10.86 10.75
C ARG A 70 7.74 11.26 9.54
N GLY A 71 6.75 10.46 9.23
CA GLY A 71 5.90 10.72 8.08
C GLY A 71 4.61 9.94 8.11
N TYR A 72 3.77 10.23 7.14
CA TYR A 72 2.47 9.57 6.96
C TYR A 72 2.60 8.42 5.99
N ARG A 73 1.90 7.35 6.28
CA ARG A 73 1.86 6.17 5.41
C ARG A 73 0.44 5.62 5.32
N LEU A 74 0.16 4.92 4.25
CA LEU A 74 -1.12 4.26 4.06
C LEU A 74 -1.02 2.83 4.60
N VAL A 75 -1.89 2.52 5.57
CA VAL A 75 -1.98 1.19 6.16
C VAL A 75 -3.22 0.51 5.58
N HIS A 76 -3.01 -0.58 4.89
CA HIS A 76 -4.11 -1.29 4.21
C HIS A 76 -5.01 -2.03 5.19
N SER A 77 -6.31 -2.04 4.86
CA SER A 77 -7.28 -2.80 5.62
C SER A 77 -7.01 -4.30 5.48
N SER A 78 -7.09 -5.03 6.60
CA SER A 78 -6.91 -6.49 6.58
C SER A 78 -8.05 -7.22 5.85
N TYR A 79 -9.13 -6.54 5.53
CA TYR A 79 -10.25 -7.12 4.80
C TYR A 79 -10.12 -7.03 3.28
N GLU A 80 -9.36 -6.07 2.77
CA GLU A 80 -9.27 -5.81 1.33
C GLU A 80 -8.15 -6.55 0.65
N HIS A 81 -7.11 -6.82 1.39
CA HIS A 81 -5.92 -7.47 0.85
C HIS A 81 -5.62 -8.69 1.70
N LEU A 82 -5.12 -9.71 1.05
CA LEU A 82 -4.61 -10.87 1.77
C LEU A 82 -3.41 -10.44 2.61
N ASN A 83 -3.39 -10.83 3.88
CA ASN A 83 -2.23 -10.58 4.72
C ASN A 83 -1.16 -11.64 4.46
N HIS A 84 0.06 -11.42 5.01
CA HIS A 84 1.17 -12.34 4.74
C HIS A 84 0.90 -13.76 5.20
N LYS A 85 0.16 -13.96 6.28
CA LYS A 85 -0.18 -15.30 6.78
C LYS A 85 -1.12 -16.03 5.83
N GLU A 86 -2.11 -15.31 5.30
CA GLU A 86 -3.04 -15.87 4.32
C GLU A 86 -2.35 -16.22 3.03
N ILE A 87 -1.45 -15.36 2.54
CA ILE A 87 -0.67 -15.59 1.32
C ILE A 87 0.24 -16.81 1.50
N LEU A 88 0.93 -16.92 2.63
CA LEU A 88 1.79 -18.07 2.91
C LEU A 88 1.00 -19.37 2.98
N ALA A 89 -0.18 -19.34 3.59
CA ALA A 89 -1.05 -20.53 3.65
C ALA A 89 -1.49 -20.96 2.25
N LEU A 90 -1.92 -20.00 1.41
CA LEU A 90 -2.32 -20.30 0.04
C LEU A 90 -1.16 -20.78 -0.80
N ALA A 91 0.01 -20.16 -0.66
CA ALA A 91 1.22 -20.57 -1.38
C ALA A 91 1.61 -22.00 -1.03
N LYS A 92 1.55 -22.35 0.25
CA LYS A 92 1.88 -23.69 0.72
C LYS A 92 0.91 -24.74 0.14
N ILE A 93 -0.38 -24.44 0.14
CA ILE A 93 -1.39 -25.31 -0.43
C ILE A 93 -1.14 -25.53 -1.93
N LEU A 94 -0.84 -24.46 -2.66
CA LEU A 94 -0.55 -24.53 -4.09
C LEU A 94 0.71 -25.33 -4.38
N LEU A 95 1.77 -25.14 -3.59
CA LEU A 95 3.02 -25.88 -3.75
C LEU A 95 2.85 -27.38 -3.49
N GLU A 96 2.05 -27.72 -2.49
CA GLU A 96 1.81 -29.12 -2.11
C GLU A 96 0.84 -29.83 -3.06
N SER A 97 -0.06 -29.11 -3.70
CA SER A 97 -1.11 -29.70 -4.53
C SER A 97 -0.57 -30.39 -5.78
N ARG A 98 0.54 -29.92 -6.33
CA ARG A 98 1.15 -30.41 -7.57
C ARG A 98 0.19 -30.44 -8.76
N ALA A 99 -0.89 -29.66 -8.66
CA ALA A 99 -1.89 -29.57 -9.71
C ALA A 99 -1.46 -28.67 -10.87
N LEU A 100 -0.46 -27.83 -10.63
CA LEU A 100 0.01 -26.82 -11.59
C LEU A 100 1.44 -27.10 -12.02
N GLU A 101 1.74 -26.76 -13.27
CA GLU A 101 3.12 -26.79 -13.75
C GLU A 101 3.92 -25.65 -13.10
N PRO A 102 5.26 -25.80 -12.96
CA PRO A 102 6.08 -24.79 -12.29
C PRO A 102 5.90 -23.37 -12.83
N VAL A 103 5.75 -23.20 -14.14
CA VAL A 103 5.56 -21.87 -14.74
C VAL A 103 4.22 -21.26 -14.32
N GLU A 104 3.16 -22.06 -14.34
CA GLU A 104 1.83 -21.61 -13.91
C GLU A 104 1.82 -21.29 -12.43
N LEU A 105 2.45 -22.13 -11.62
CA LEU A 105 2.55 -21.93 -10.19
C LEU A 105 3.27 -20.63 -9.84
N HIS A 106 4.42 -20.37 -10.47
CA HIS A 106 5.16 -19.14 -10.25
C HIS A 106 4.35 -17.89 -10.63
N GLY A 107 3.61 -17.96 -11.74
CA GLY A 107 2.74 -16.86 -12.17
C GLY A 107 1.68 -16.53 -11.13
N ILE A 108 1.04 -17.54 -10.55
CA ILE A 108 0.01 -17.37 -9.53
C ILE A 108 0.64 -16.84 -8.23
N LEU A 109 1.78 -17.38 -7.83
CA LEU A 109 2.48 -16.92 -6.62
C LEU A 109 2.88 -15.44 -6.74
N ASP A 110 3.37 -15.01 -7.90
CA ASP A 110 3.72 -13.62 -8.13
C ASP A 110 2.50 -12.70 -7.97
N LYS A 111 1.34 -13.12 -8.46
CA LYS A 111 0.10 -12.36 -8.31
C LYS A 111 -0.35 -12.29 -6.86
N LEU A 112 -0.23 -13.37 -6.11
CA LEU A 112 -0.55 -13.39 -4.68
C LEU A 112 0.37 -12.46 -3.90
N ILE A 113 1.66 -12.46 -4.21
CA ILE A 113 2.63 -11.57 -3.57
C ILE A 113 2.27 -10.10 -3.85
N ALA A 114 1.84 -9.81 -5.09
CA ALA A 114 1.44 -8.45 -5.47
C ALA A 114 0.21 -7.94 -4.70
N GLU A 115 -0.65 -8.85 -4.21
CA GLU A 115 -1.79 -8.50 -3.36
C GLU A 115 -1.36 -8.13 -1.93
N CYS A 116 -0.16 -8.47 -1.54
CA CYS A 116 0.36 -8.21 -0.20
C CYS A 116 0.72 -6.74 -0.04
N PRO A 117 0.58 -6.16 1.17
CA PRO A 117 1.07 -4.80 1.42
C PRO A 117 2.55 -4.68 1.08
N PRO A 118 2.99 -3.56 0.48
CA PRO A 118 4.38 -3.41 0.04
C PRO A 118 5.43 -3.70 1.10
N GLU A 119 5.16 -3.35 2.35
CA GLU A 119 6.08 -3.54 3.46
C GLU A 119 6.32 -5.01 3.81
N GLU A 120 5.43 -5.91 3.39
CA GLU A 120 5.54 -7.34 3.69
C GLU A 120 6.04 -8.16 2.50
N ARG A 121 6.07 -7.59 1.30
CA ARG A 121 6.42 -8.33 0.07
C ARG A 121 7.78 -8.99 0.09
N SER A 122 8.80 -8.30 0.54
CA SER A 122 10.16 -8.83 0.52
C SER A 122 10.31 -10.04 1.44
N ILE A 123 9.62 -10.02 2.58
CA ILE A 123 9.64 -11.12 3.54
C ILE A 123 8.99 -12.36 2.92
N ILE A 124 7.82 -12.18 2.30
CA ILE A 124 7.06 -13.26 1.67
C ILE A 124 7.81 -13.84 0.49
N GLU A 125 8.39 -13.00 -0.36
CA GLU A 125 9.20 -13.45 -1.49
C GLU A 125 10.36 -14.33 -1.05
N GLY A 126 11.04 -13.95 0.03
CA GLY A 126 12.12 -14.72 0.59
C GLY A 126 11.68 -16.10 1.06
N ILE A 127 10.55 -16.18 1.76
CA ILE A 127 10.01 -17.43 2.27
C ILE A 127 9.56 -18.34 1.12
N ILE A 128 8.84 -17.80 0.15
CA ILE A 128 8.34 -18.57 -0.99
C ILE A 128 9.50 -19.10 -1.82
N LYS A 129 10.53 -18.29 -2.08
CA LYS A 129 11.71 -18.71 -2.82
C LYS A 129 12.45 -19.86 -2.13
N SER A 130 12.56 -19.83 -0.80
CA SER A 130 13.22 -20.89 -0.07
C SER A 130 12.46 -22.22 -0.15
N GLU A 131 11.14 -22.19 -0.27
CA GLU A 131 10.31 -23.38 -0.41
C GLU A 131 10.24 -23.92 -1.85
N THR A 132 10.38 -23.06 -2.86
CA THR A 132 10.28 -23.47 -4.27
C THR A 132 11.53 -24.15 -4.81
N PHE A 133 12.64 -24.13 -4.08
CA PHE A 133 13.87 -24.78 -4.51
C PHE A 133 13.96 -26.26 -4.09
N TYR A 134 12.92 -26.75 -3.47
CA TYR A 134 12.84 -28.18 -3.09
C TYR A 134 11.83 -28.95 -3.98
#